data_fca857e99fdce6933116d8317a3a7a2f
#
_entry.id   fca857e99fdce6933116d8317a3a7a2f
#
_cell.length_a   1.000
_cell.length_b   1.000
_cell.length_c   1.000
_cell.angle_alpha   90.00
_cell.angle_beta   90.00
_cell.angle_gamma   90.00
#
_symmetry.space_group_name_H-M   'P 1'
#
loop_
_entity.id
_entity.type
_entity.pdbx_description
1 polymer ?
#
loop_
_entity_poly.entity_id
_entity_poly.type
_entity_poly.pdbx_seq_one_letter_code
_entity_poly.pdbx_strand_id
1 'polypeptide(L)'
;YTMIESVIAIGSVPVTPYGTPSTDEVPEAITPYLQEHDVMLLQNHGALTVGSDLITAYYRMETLELFAKISLTAHLLGGAQEISRENIYRLCNMRAQYGVTGKHPGYKKYNK
;
A
#
# COMPACT_ATOMS: atom_id res chain seq x y z
N TYR A 1 -4.33 7.95 4.89
CA TYR A 1 -3.59 7.20 5.90
C TYR A 1 -4.33 7.19 7.24
N THR A 2 -4.88 6.06 7.64
CA THR A 2 -5.76 5.92 8.79
C THR A 2 -5.32 4.84 9.79
N MET A 3 -4.29 4.06 9.45
CA MET A 3 -3.75 3.00 10.30
C MET A 3 -2.21 3.07 10.32
N ILE A 4 -1.63 3.10 11.52
CA ILE A 4 -0.18 3.24 11.74
C ILE A 4 0.59 2.12 11.04
N GLU A 5 0.17 0.89 11.20
CA GLU A 5 0.83 -0.29 10.64
C GLU A 5 0.85 -0.26 9.11
N SER A 6 -0.25 0.20 8.47
CA SER A 6 -0.28 0.34 7.01
C SER A 6 0.66 1.44 6.52
N VAL A 7 0.78 2.55 7.25
CA VAL A 7 1.74 3.61 6.92
C VAL A 7 3.17 3.09 6.97
N ILE A 8 3.52 2.34 8.03
CA ILE A 8 4.87 1.81 8.18
C ILE A 8 5.15 0.72 7.13
N ALA A 9 4.26 -0.26 6.97
CA ALA A 9 4.54 -1.46 6.19
C ALA A 9 4.41 -1.24 4.67
N ILE A 10 3.31 -0.66 4.21
CA ILE A 10 2.94 -0.65 2.79
C ILE A 10 2.68 0.73 2.19
N GLY A 11 2.41 1.73 3.02
CA GLY A 11 2.01 3.06 2.54
C GLY A 11 0.60 3.11 1.96
N SER A 12 0.36 4.05 1.06
CA SER A 12 -0.92 4.13 0.35
C SER A 12 -1.01 3.05 -0.73
N VAL A 13 -2.21 2.52 -0.91
CA VAL A 13 -2.49 1.45 -1.85
C VAL A 13 -3.29 2.01 -3.02
N PRO A 14 -2.71 2.12 -4.22
CA PRO A 14 -3.42 2.57 -5.41
C PRO A 14 -4.33 1.46 -5.95
N VAL A 15 -5.36 1.85 -6.70
CA VAL A 15 -6.12 0.97 -7.57
C VAL A 15 -5.68 1.24 -9.01
N THR A 16 -5.16 0.24 -9.69
CA THR A 16 -4.74 0.36 -11.09
C THR A 16 -5.95 0.39 -12.03
N PRO A 17 -5.83 0.96 -13.22
CA PRO A 17 -6.86 0.80 -14.25
C PRO A 17 -7.16 -0.67 -14.55
N TYR A 18 -8.36 -0.92 -15.10
CA TYR A 18 -8.71 -2.24 -15.59
C TYR A 18 -7.73 -2.71 -16.67
N GLY A 19 -7.37 -3.98 -16.63
CA GLY A 19 -6.65 -4.69 -17.69
C GLY A 19 -7.26 -6.08 -17.86
N THR A 20 -7.47 -6.48 -19.10
CA THR A 20 -8.02 -7.79 -19.46
C THR A 20 -6.99 -8.88 -19.15
N PRO A 21 -7.33 -9.90 -18.32
CA PRO A 21 -6.42 -11.01 -18.05
C PRO A 21 -5.96 -11.74 -19.31
N SER A 22 -4.74 -12.27 -19.28
CA SER A 22 -4.09 -12.95 -20.42
C SER A 22 -3.82 -12.06 -21.64
N THR A 23 -3.77 -10.75 -21.44
CA THR A 23 -3.31 -9.75 -22.41
C THR A 23 -2.18 -8.91 -21.82
N ASP A 24 -1.58 -8.02 -22.62
CA ASP A 24 -0.56 -7.09 -22.14
C ASP A 24 -1.15 -5.91 -21.32
N GLU A 25 -2.47 -5.76 -21.29
CA GLU A 25 -3.15 -4.67 -20.59
C GLU A 25 -2.87 -4.68 -19.08
N VAL A 26 -2.79 -5.85 -18.43
CA VAL A 26 -2.50 -5.94 -17.00
C VAL A 26 -1.07 -5.48 -16.70
N PRO A 27 -0.01 -6.00 -17.36
CA PRO A 27 1.35 -5.48 -17.21
C PRO A 27 1.46 -3.96 -17.48
N GLU A 28 0.81 -3.47 -18.53
CA GLU A 28 0.79 -2.05 -18.86
C GLU A 28 0.12 -1.20 -17.79
N ALA A 29 -1.00 -1.67 -17.22
CA ALA A 29 -1.73 -0.97 -16.16
C ALA A 29 -0.93 -0.88 -14.85
N ILE A 30 -0.14 -1.90 -14.48
CA ILE A 30 0.61 -1.92 -13.22
C ILE A 30 1.97 -1.22 -13.31
N THR A 31 2.60 -1.18 -14.47
CA THR A 31 3.98 -0.69 -14.65
C THR A 31 4.21 0.71 -14.08
N PRO A 32 3.35 1.72 -14.30
CA PRO A 32 3.55 3.05 -13.74
C PRO A 32 3.58 3.07 -12.20
N TYR A 33 2.82 2.19 -11.56
CA TYR A 33 2.71 2.14 -10.09
C TYR A 33 3.89 1.42 -9.44
N LEU A 34 4.51 0.46 -10.13
CA LEU A 34 5.65 -0.31 -9.61
C LEU A 34 6.89 0.54 -9.32
N GLN A 35 6.94 1.78 -9.77
CA GLN A 35 8.05 2.68 -9.43
C GLN A 35 8.01 3.16 -7.97
N GLU A 36 6.83 3.31 -7.40
CA GLU A 36 6.63 3.92 -6.08
C GLU A 36 5.89 3.03 -5.09
N HIS A 37 5.24 1.97 -5.56
CA HIS A 37 4.39 1.09 -4.76
C HIS A 37 4.86 -0.35 -4.84
N ASP A 38 4.84 -1.04 -3.72
CA ASP A 38 5.03 -2.49 -3.61
C ASP A 38 3.70 -3.23 -3.38
N VAL A 39 2.61 -2.48 -3.22
CA VAL A 39 1.26 -3.00 -2.96
C VAL A 39 0.26 -2.20 -3.78
N MET A 40 -0.64 -2.88 -4.47
CA MET A 40 -1.70 -2.26 -5.26
C MET A 40 -2.91 -3.17 -5.41
N LEU A 41 -4.06 -2.59 -5.68
CA LEU A 41 -5.27 -3.29 -6.10
C LEU A 41 -5.41 -3.21 -7.62
N LEU A 42 -5.81 -4.31 -8.23
CA LEU A 42 -6.11 -4.38 -9.65
C LEU A 42 -7.62 -4.27 -9.83
N GLN A 43 -8.07 -3.26 -10.56
CA GLN A 43 -9.50 -2.99 -10.76
C GLN A 43 -10.23 -4.24 -11.27
N ASN A 44 -11.32 -4.63 -10.57
CA ASN A 44 -12.15 -5.81 -10.87
C ASN A 44 -11.40 -7.15 -10.93
N HIS A 45 -10.19 -7.24 -10.37
CA HIS A 45 -9.38 -8.44 -10.47
C HIS A 45 -8.92 -8.95 -9.09
N GLY A 46 -8.20 -8.15 -8.32
CA GLY A 46 -7.67 -8.58 -7.03
C GLY A 46 -6.57 -7.66 -6.51
N ALA A 47 -5.60 -8.25 -5.82
CA ALA A 47 -4.48 -7.54 -5.21
C ALA A 47 -3.15 -8.06 -5.74
N LEU A 48 -2.17 -7.15 -5.84
CA LEU A 48 -0.79 -7.46 -6.19
C LEU A 48 0.14 -6.92 -5.12
N THR A 49 1.06 -7.76 -4.66
CA THR A 49 2.18 -7.35 -3.82
C THR A 49 3.49 -7.85 -4.41
N VAL A 50 4.53 -7.04 -4.29
CA VAL A 50 5.89 -7.38 -4.70
C VAL A 50 6.84 -7.22 -3.50
N GLY A 51 7.98 -7.87 -3.54
CA GLY A 51 8.99 -7.82 -2.48
C GLY A 51 10.35 -8.27 -2.98
N SER A 52 11.38 -8.14 -2.13
CA SER A 52 12.72 -8.67 -2.39
C SER A 52 12.74 -10.19 -2.49
N ASP A 53 11.76 -10.84 -1.89
CA ASP A 53 11.54 -12.29 -1.86
C ASP A 53 10.04 -12.59 -1.65
N LEU A 54 9.68 -13.85 -1.83
CA LEU A 54 8.29 -14.30 -1.73
C LEU A 54 7.68 -14.07 -0.33
N ILE A 55 8.45 -14.27 0.72
CA ILE A 55 7.96 -14.09 2.09
C ILE A 55 7.67 -12.62 2.37
N THR A 56 8.53 -11.72 1.94
CA THR A 56 8.29 -10.26 2.05
C THR A 56 7.02 -9.85 1.29
N ALA A 57 6.82 -10.35 0.08
CA ALA A 57 5.60 -10.10 -0.69
C ALA A 57 4.35 -10.66 0.01
N TYR A 58 4.45 -11.85 0.59
CA TYR A 58 3.37 -12.49 1.35
C TYR A 58 2.97 -11.65 2.58
N TYR A 59 3.93 -11.20 3.39
CA TYR A 59 3.63 -10.36 4.56
C TYR A 59 2.97 -9.03 4.17
N ARG A 60 3.33 -8.46 3.03
CA ARG A 60 2.64 -7.28 2.50
C ARG A 60 1.19 -7.58 2.12
N MET A 61 0.93 -8.78 1.58
CA MET A 61 -0.44 -9.22 1.27
C MET A 61 -1.28 -9.40 2.54
N GLU A 62 -0.72 -9.99 3.60
CA GLU A 62 -1.39 -10.10 4.90
C GLU A 62 -1.72 -8.73 5.48
N THR A 63 -0.77 -7.79 5.42
CA THR A 63 -0.99 -6.41 5.88
C THR A 63 -2.09 -5.72 5.08
N LEU A 64 -2.10 -5.88 3.76
CA LEU A 64 -3.13 -5.34 2.88
C LEU A 64 -4.51 -5.88 3.23
N GLU A 65 -4.63 -7.20 3.40
CA GLU A 65 -5.90 -7.86 3.75
C GLU A 65 -6.43 -7.37 5.10
N LEU A 66 -5.57 -7.30 6.12
CA LEU A 66 -5.94 -6.78 7.43
C LEU A 66 -6.37 -5.30 7.35
N PHE A 67 -5.62 -4.48 6.62
CA PHE A 67 -5.94 -3.07 6.44
C PHE A 67 -7.29 -2.88 5.73
N ALA A 68 -7.57 -3.68 4.70
CA ALA A 68 -8.85 -3.65 4.00
C ALA A 68 -10.03 -3.98 4.93
N LYS A 69 -9.90 -5.01 5.78
CA LYS A 69 -10.91 -5.37 6.78
C LYS A 69 -11.15 -4.28 7.81
N ILE A 70 -10.07 -3.70 8.36
CA ILE A 70 -10.16 -2.60 9.33
C ILE A 70 -10.79 -1.37 8.68
N SER A 71 -10.42 -1.03 7.45
CA SER A 71 -10.96 0.12 6.72
C SER A 71 -12.46 -0.05 6.45
N LEU A 72 -12.90 -1.24 6.06
CA LEU A 72 -14.33 -1.53 5.88
C LEU A 72 -15.10 -1.41 7.20
N THR A 73 -14.56 -1.99 8.28
CA THR A 73 -15.18 -1.90 9.60
C THR A 73 -15.28 -0.44 10.07
N ALA A 74 -14.20 0.33 9.93
CA ALA A 74 -14.20 1.75 10.28
C ALA A 74 -15.21 2.55 9.45
N HIS A 75 -15.34 2.25 8.15
CA HIS A 75 -16.34 2.88 7.28
C HIS A 75 -17.77 2.61 7.77
N LEU A 76 -18.08 1.37 8.15
CA LEU A 76 -19.39 1.00 8.70
C LEU A 76 -19.69 1.67 10.06
N LEU A 77 -18.67 2.00 10.83
CA LEU A 77 -18.78 2.70 12.12
C LEU A 77 -18.80 4.24 11.99
N GLY A 78 -18.87 4.78 10.78
CA GLY A 78 -18.96 6.23 10.54
C GLY A 78 -17.71 6.86 9.93
N GLY A 79 -16.71 6.08 9.61
CA GLY A 79 -15.46 6.50 8.96
C GLY A 79 -14.25 6.49 9.90
N ALA A 80 -13.06 6.39 9.30
CA ALA A 80 -11.79 6.46 10.00
C ALA A 80 -11.28 7.90 10.08
N GLN A 81 -10.49 8.20 11.11
CA GLN A 81 -9.80 9.48 11.23
C GLN A 81 -8.45 9.42 10.51
N GLU A 82 -8.16 10.43 9.71
CA GLU A 82 -6.86 10.54 9.05
C GLU A 82 -5.75 10.90 10.04
N ILE A 83 -4.59 10.26 9.86
CA ILE A 83 -3.38 10.59 10.58
C ILE A 83 -2.83 11.92 10.04
N SER A 84 -2.42 12.83 10.94
CA SER A 84 -1.87 14.12 10.52
C SER A 84 -0.60 13.96 9.66
N ARG A 85 -0.34 14.92 8.78
CA ARG A 85 0.87 14.91 7.92
C ARG A 85 2.16 14.79 8.72
N GLU A 86 2.25 15.49 9.85
CA GLU A 86 3.41 15.42 10.76
C GLU A 86 3.63 14.00 11.28
N ASN A 87 2.56 13.35 11.73
CA ASN A 87 2.65 11.98 12.24
C ASN A 87 2.95 10.97 11.13
N ILE A 88 2.40 11.14 9.92
CA ILE A 88 2.76 10.30 8.76
C ILE A 88 4.26 10.43 8.47
N TYR A 89 4.81 11.64 8.46
CA TYR A 89 6.24 11.87 8.27
C TYR A 89 7.08 11.15 9.33
N ARG A 90 6.70 11.26 10.62
CA ARG A 90 7.37 10.55 11.72
C ARG A 90 7.33 9.03 11.51
N LEU A 91 6.18 8.47 11.14
CA LEU A 91 6.02 7.04 10.88
C LEU A 91 6.87 6.57 9.70
N CYS A 92 6.93 7.33 8.61
CA CYS A 92 7.80 7.02 7.47
C CYS A 92 9.29 6.94 7.90
N ASN A 93 9.75 7.85 8.76
CA ASN A 93 11.12 7.84 9.26
C ASN A 93 11.42 6.69 10.23
N MET A 94 10.40 6.12 10.87
CA MET A 94 10.55 4.97 11.76
C MET A 94 10.71 3.63 11.01
N ARG A 95 10.40 3.58 9.72
CA ARG A 95 10.45 2.32 8.94
C ARG A 95 11.79 1.61 9.05
N ALA A 96 12.89 2.34 8.95
CA ALA A 96 14.23 1.78 9.07
C ALA A 96 14.49 1.13 10.44
N GLN A 97 13.96 1.69 11.52
CA GLN A 97 14.10 1.13 12.87
C GLN A 97 13.41 -0.24 13.01
N TYR A 98 12.34 -0.45 12.25
CA TYR A 98 11.60 -1.72 12.22
C TYR A 98 12.11 -2.68 11.13
N GLY A 99 13.21 -2.36 10.45
CA GLY A 99 13.74 -3.18 9.36
C GLY A 99 12.81 -3.25 8.13
N VAL A 100 11.88 -2.32 8.01
CA VAL A 100 10.94 -2.29 6.86
C VAL A 100 11.64 -1.66 5.66
N THR A 101 11.71 -2.42 4.58
CA THR A 101 12.32 -2.04 3.31
C THR A 101 11.28 -1.87 2.21
N GLY A 102 11.75 -1.52 1.01
CA GLY A 102 10.91 -1.41 -0.18
C GLY A 102 10.38 0.00 -0.41
N LYS A 103 9.55 0.10 -1.43
CA LYS A 103 9.01 1.37 -1.92
C LYS A 103 7.91 1.88 -0.99
N HIS A 104 7.80 3.20 -0.93
CA HIS A 104 6.76 3.84 -0.15
C HIS A 104 6.45 5.23 -0.72
N PRO A 105 5.24 5.47 -1.21
CA PRO A 105 4.88 6.73 -1.87
C PRO A 105 4.94 7.95 -0.92
N GLY A 106 4.86 7.73 0.39
CA GLY A 106 4.95 8.78 1.41
C GLY A 106 6.28 9.52 1.42
N TYR A 107 7.37 8.89 1.01
CA TYR A 107 8.68 9.58 0.98
C TYR A 107 8.71 10.78 0.05
N LYS A 108 8.08 10.71 -1.12
CA LYS A 108 8.00 11.86 -2.03
C LYS A 108 7.00 12.91 -1.56
N LYS A 109 5.90 12.47 -0.98
CA LYS A 109 4.78 13.34 -0.62
C LYS A 109 5.01 14.10 0.69
N TYR A 110 5.71 13.51 1.64
CA TYR A 110 5.83 14.05 3.01
C TYR A 110 7.26 14.43 3.41
N ASN A 111 8.26 14.15 2.57
CA ASN A 111 9.68 14.47 2.78
C ASN A 111 10.08 15.85 2.23
N LYS A 112 9.22 16.83 2.36
CA LYS A 112 9.54 18.23 2.01
C LYS A 112 9.72 19.06 3.25
#